data_ad38246a68f53db6468db2f5ef8cd3e9
#
_entry.id   ad38246a68f53db6468db2f5ef8cd3e9
#
_cell.length_a   1.000
_cell.length_b   1.000
_cell.length_c   1.000
_cell.angle_alpha   90.00
_cell.angle_beta   90.00
_cell.angle_gamma   90.00
#
_symmetry.space_group_name_H-M   'P 1'
#
loop_
_entity.id
_entity.type
_entity.pdbx_description
1 polymer ?
#
loop_
_entity_poly.entity_id
_entity_poly.type
_entity_poly.pdbx_seq_one_letter_code
_entity_poly.pdbx_strand_id
1 'polypeptide(L)'
;MMSGRPVRVVVAPNALKGSLTALDAAQAIARGARLADGAIEIISRPIADGGDGTAAVLRAADGGLSRETIVPDPLGRPVRASFGLVERGRTAVLDVASASGIALLAAHERDPMLASSRGTGKLLSAALDTGVDTVIIGLGGSATIDGGAGLLAALGVGLLDDVGTPITAGGAGLARLSRIDSSRMHPALSRVRLRAACDVDSALLGPHGAAYLFGPQKGASPEAVFELEQNLAHFAELIERTTGRDVRNVASAGAAGGIAAGLFGVLGASLEPGVDLVLEMLDFDQALQGADLVITAEGFLDRQSLRNKGPYGVGRWAKRRGVPVIALAGGIADDVGPGDFPDFVGIFSICRRPMTLEEATQRAAELLESATESVLRAWLCGYRQ
;
A
#
# COMPACT_ATOMS: atom_id res chain seq x y z
N MET A 1 -38.45 21.01 5.61
CA MET A 1 -37.57 21.91 4.84
C MET A 1 -36.15 21.69 5.40
N MET A 2 -35.36 20.88 4.71
CA MET A 2 -33.97 20.67 5.11
C MET A 2 -33.15 21.91 4.73
N SER A 3 -32.19 22.27 5.58
CA SER A 3 -31.39 23.49 5.56
C SER A 3 -30.81 23.76 4.18
N GLY A 4 -30.86 25.04 3.74
CA GLY A 4 -30.34 25.50 2.45
C GLY A 4 -28.81 25.52 2.33
N ARG A 5 -28.11 24.55 2.99
CA ARG A 5 -26.67 24.34 2.79
C ARG A 5 -26.41 23.43 1.58
N PRO A 6 -25.30 23.61 0.86
CA PRO A 6 -24.91 22.71 -0.19
C PRO A 6 -24.68 21.29 0.35
N VAL A 7 -25.01 20.28 -0.48
CA VAL A 7 -24.68 18.88 -0.19
C VAL A 7 -23.16 18.71 -0.22
N ARG A 8 -22.60 18.07 0.80
CA ARG A 8 -21.16 17.85 0.95
C ARG A 8 -20.83 16.38 0.66
N VAL A 9 -20.04 16.15 -0.37
CA VAL A 9 -19.61 14.82 -0.79
C VAL A 9 -18.10 14.66 -0.60
N VAL A 10 -17.71 13.68 0.21
CA VAL A 10 -16.31 13.27 0.34
C VAL A 10 -15.99 12.26 -0.77
N VAL A 11 -14.96 12.54 -1.56
CA VAL A 11 -14.51 11.73 -2.69
C VAL A 11 -13.22 11.06 -2.30
N ALA A 12 -13.29 9.73 -2.03
CA ALA A 12 -12.21 8.94 -1.45
C ALA A 12 -11.92 7.64 -2.23
N PRO A 13 -11.60 7.71 -3.54
CA PRO A 13 -11.28 6.53 -4.32
C PRO A 13 -9.88 6.01 -4.00
N ASN A 14 -9.72 4.68 -4.09
CA ASN A 14 -8.44 4.03 -4.31
C ASN A 14 -8.07 4.07 -5.81
N ALA A 15 -6.87 3.66 -6.16
CA ALA A 15 -6.46 3.49 -7.56
C ALA A 15 -7.29 2.38 -8.24
N LEU A 16 -7.71 2.61 -9.48
CA LEU A 16 -8.24 1.56 -10.34
C LEU A 16 -7.03 0.91 -11.03
N LYS A 17 -6.52 -0.16 -10.43
CA LYS A 17 -5.26 -0.81 -10.85
C LYS A 17 -5.23 -1.07 -12.36
N GLY A 18 -4.14 -0.66 -13.00
CA GLY A 18 -3.95 -0.80 -14.45
C GLY A 18 -4.67 0.25 -15.30
N SER A 19 -5.43 1.20 -14.70
CA SER A 19 -6.15 2.22 -15.46
C SER A 19 -6.04 3.65 -14.92
N LEU A 20 -6.40 3.89 -13.67
CA LEU A 20 -6.39 5.23 -13.07
C LEU A 20 -5.62 5.25 -11.76
N THR A 21 -4.84 6.31 -11.54
CA THR A 21 -4.34 6.63 -10.20
C THR A 21 -5.51 7.06 -9.30
N ALA A 22 -5.34 6.98 -7.98
CA ALA A 22 -6.35 7.47 -7.04
C ALA A 22 -6.67 8.96 -7.24
N LEU A 23 -5.65 9.75 -7.62
CA LEU A 23 -5.81 11.17 -7.94
C LEU A 23 -6.67 11.40 -9.18
N ASP A 24 -6.42 10.66 -10.26
CA ASP A 24 -7.21 10.77 -11.50
C ASP A 24 -8.65 10.26 -11.28
N ALA A 25 -8.82 9.20 -10.51
CA ALA A 25 -10.14 8.69 -10.12
C ALA A 25 -10.92 9.74 -9.31
N ALA A 26 -10.28 10.42 -8.36
CA ALA A 26 -10.91 11.49 -7.59
C ALA A 26 -11.34 12.66 -8.48
N GLN A 27 -10.54 13.03 -9.47
CA GLN A 27 -10.91 14.07 -10.44
C GLN A 27 -12.11 13.64 -11.29
N ALA A 28 -12.15 12.39 -11.76
CA ALA A 28 -13.28 11.88 -12.55
C ALA A 28 -14.58 11.87 -11.74
N ILE A 29 -14.54 11.37 -10.48
CA ILE A 29 -15.68 11.44 -9.56
C ILE A 29 -16.12 12.89 -9.31
N ALA A 30 -15.18 13.79 -9.08
CA ALA A 30 -15.49 15.20 -8.85
C ALA A 30 -16.17 15.88 -10.08
N ARG A 31 -15.78 15.51 -11.31
CA ARG A 31 -16.47 15.99 -12.53
C ARG A 31 -17.88 15.44 -12.61
N GLY A 32 -18.08 14.13 -12.40
CA GLY A 32 -19.39 13.50 -12.39
C GLY A 32 -20.33 14.09 -11.32
N ALA A 33 -19.79 14.41 -10.14
CA ALA A 33 -20.56 15.06 -9.08
C ALA A 33 -21.05 16.47 -9.49
N ARG A 34 -20.19 17.27 -10.13
CA ARG A 34 -20.59 18.60 -10.64
C ARG A 34 -21.62 18.53 -11.78
N LEU A 35 -21.57 17.48 -12.60
CA LEU A 35 -22.58 17.23 -13.64
C LEU A 35 -23.94 16.83 -13.03
N ALA A 36 -23.93 16.12 -11.92
CA ALA A 36 -25.16 15.76 -11.19
C ALA A 36 -25.84 16.99 -10.58
N ASP A 37 -25.05 17.83 -9.89
CA ASP A 37 -25.50 19.11 -9.35
C ASP A 37 -24.27 20.01 -9.09
N GLY A 38 -24.24 21.16 -9.78
CA GLY A 38 -23.15 22.14 -9.66
C GLY A 38 -23.00 22.78 -8.27
N ALA A 39 -24.01 22.65 -7.39
CA ALA A 39 -23.97 23.15 -6.02
C ALA A 39 -23.33 22.18 -5.00
N ILE A 40 -22.94 20.97 -5.41
CA ILE A 40 -22.27 20.01 -4.51
C ILE A 40 -20.92 20.55 -4.06
N GLU A 41 -20.70 20.60 -2.76
CA GLU A 41 -19.39 20.83 -2.16
C GLU A 41 -18.61 19.53 -2.14
N ILE A 42 -17.43 19.50 -2.81
CA ILE A 42 -16.60 18.30 -2.97
C ILE A 42 -15.38 18.42 -2.06
N ILE A 43 -15.20 17.43 -1.19
CA ILE A 43 -14.01 17.25 -0.36
C ILE A 43 -13.22 16.06 -0.94
N SER A 44 -12.15 16.35 -1.68
CA SER A 44 -11.33 15.32 -2.30
C SER A 44 -10.32 14.78 -1.29
N ARG A 45 -10.37 13.45 -1.09
CA ARG A 45 -9.47 12.68 -0.23
C ARG A 45 -9.15 11.34 -0.91
N PRO A 46 -8.48 11.35 -2.08
CA PRO A 46 -8.03 10.09 -2.68
C PRO A 46 -7.21 9.30 -1.68
N ILE A 47 -7.36 7.99 -1.69
CA ILE A 47 -6.74 7.11 -0.70
C ILE A 47 -5.75 6.14 -1.34
N ALA A 48 -4.98 5.45 -0.48
CA ALA A 48 -4.21 4.27 -0.80
C ALA A 48 -4.35 3.28 0.37
N ASP A 49 -4.01 2.03 0.14
CA ASP A 49 -4.15 0.97 1.13
C ASP A 49 -2.79 0.49 1.72
N GLY A 50 -1.73 1.29 1.55
CA GLY A 50 -0.37 0.92 1.94
C GLY A 50 0.41 0.24 0.82
N GLY A 51 -0.23 0.02 -0.34
CA GLY A 51 0.40 -0.47 -1.55
C GLY A 51 1.12 0.61 -2.35
N ASP A 52 1.32 0.31 -3.64
CA ASP A 52 1.92 1.24 -4.60
C ASP A 52 1.05 2.50 -4.76
N GLY A 53 1.69 3.66 -4.76
CA GLY A 53 1.03 4.97 -4.87
C GLY A 53 0.71 5.66 -3.53
N THR A 54 1.00 5.01 -2.39
CA THR A 54 0.77 5.59 -1.06
C THR A 54 1.55 6.91 -0.88
N ALA A 55 2.81 6.95 -1.28
CA ALA A 55 3.63 8.15 -1.22
C ALA A 55 3.07 9.29 -2.10
N ALA A 56 2.54 8.97 -3.28
CA ALA A 56 1.96 9.95 -4.19
C ALA A 56 0.68 10.57 -3.61
N VAL A 57 -0.20 9.76 -3.04
CA VAL A 57 -1.46 10.19 -2.42
C VAL A 57 -1.19 11.12 -1.23
N LEU A 58 -0.37 10.69 -0.28
CA LEU A 58 -0.07 11.49 0.92
C LEU A 58 0.65 12.78 0.58
N ARG A 59 1.60 12.76 -0.36
CA ARG A 59 2.27 13.95 -0.85
C ARG A 59 1.32 14.94 -1.52
N ALA A 60 0.40 14.46 -2.35
CA ALA A 60 -0.56 15.33 -3.05
C ALA A 60 -1.54 15.99 -2.08
N ALA A 61 -1.95 15.29 -1.03
CA ALA A 61 -2.88 15.81 -0.02
C ALA A 61 -2.26 16.93 0.84
N ASP A 62 -0.98 16.83 1.15
CA ASP A 62 -0.25 17.79 2.01
C ASP A 62 0.42 18.94 1.20
N GLY A 63 0.44 18.83 -0.14
CA GLY A 63 1.26 19.74 -0.97
C GLY A 63 2.76 19.53 -0.78
N GLY A 64 3.15 18.33 -0.35
CA GLY A 64 4.51 17.98 0.02
C GLY A 64 5.49 17.91 -1.16
N LEU A 65 6.78 17.90 -0.85
CA LEU A 65 7.85 17.86 -1.83
C LEU A 65 8.17 16.41 -2.23
N SER A 66 8.60 16.22 -3.48
CA SER A 66 9.21 14.96 -3.94
C SER A 66 10.73 15.08 -3.93
N ARG A 67 11.41 14.04 -3.49
CA ARG A 67 12.86 13.87 -3.59
C ARG A 67 13.18 12.62 -4.37
N GLU A 68 14.07 12.73 -5.33
CA GLU A 68 14.52 11.61 -6.16
C GLU A 68 15.97 11.24 -5.83
N THR A 69 16.28 9.96 -5.95
CA THR A 69 17.63 9.43 -5.85
C THR A 69 17.79 8.22 -6.75
N ILE A 70 19.04 7.91 -7.11
CA ILE A 70 19.37 6.70 -7.86
C ILE A 70 19.71 5.60 -6.86
N VAL A 71 18.99 4.49 -6.95
CA VAL A 71 19.16 3.32 -6.11
C VAL A 71 19.25 2.06 -6.97
N PRO A 72 19.75 0.92 -6.46
CA PRO A 72 19.66 -0.35 -7.19
C PRO A 72 18.21 -0.84 -7.29
N ASP A 73 17.82 -1.36 -8.46
CA ASP A 73 16.60 -2.15 -8.62
C ASP A 73 16.76 -3.53 -7.93
N PRO A 74 15.75 -4.43 -7.97
CA PRO A 74 15.87 -5.74 -7.35
C PRO A 74 17.05 -6.60 -7.82
N LEU A 75 17.55 -6.36 -9.03
CA LEU A 75 18.71 -7.07 -9.62
C LEU A 75 20.01 -6.26 -9.58
N GLY A 76 20.03 -5.11 -8.88
CA GLY A 76 21.22 -4.30 -8.68
C GLY A 76 21.47 -3.23 -9.77
N ARG A 77 20.61 -3.09 -10.77
CA ARG A 77 20.72 -2.07 -11.82
C ARG A 77 20.27 -0.69 -11.30
N PRO A 78 20.87 0.42 -11.74
CA PRO A 78 20.47 1.74 -11.28
C PRO A 78 19.06 2.11 -11.76
N VAL A 79 18.21 2.55 -10.85
CA VAL A 79 16.86 3.05 -11.10
C VAL A 79 16.61 4.35 -10.35
N ARG A 80 15.81 5.25 -10.92
CA ARG A 80 15.31 6.43 -10.20
C ARG A 80 14.17 6.01 -9.31
N ALA A 81 14.30 6.29 -8.02
CA ALA A 81 13.24 6.11 -7.03
C ALA A 81 13.01 7.43 -6.27
N SER A 82 11.80 7.63 -5.78
CA SER A 82 11.42 8.85 -5.08
C SER A 82 10.76 8.57 -3.74
N PHE A 83 10.86 9.54 -2.84
CA PHE A 83 10.09 9.62 -1.61
C PHE A 83 9.45 11.00 -1.47
N GLY A 84 8.31 11.07 -0.79
CA GLY A 84 7.62 12.31 -0.45
C GLY A 84 8.09 12.85 0.89
N LEU A 85 8.13 14.18 1.02
CA LEU A 85 8.27 14.87 2.30
C LEU A 85 6.97 15.60 2.57
N VAL A 86 6.28 15.24 3.64
CA VAL A 86 4.99 15.80 4.08
C VAL A 86 5.10 16.39 5.48
N GLU A 87 4.02 16.97 5.99
CA GLU A 87 4.00 17.62 7.31
C GLU A 87 5.15 18.63 7.50
N ARG A 88 5.33 19.50 6.51
CA ARG A 88 6.42 20.50 6.47
C ARG A 88 7.82 19.87 6.51
N GLY A 89 7.97 18.69 5.93
CA GLY A 89 9.25 17.99 5.85
C GLY A 89 9.61 17.18 7.08
N ARG A 90 8.69 16.98 8.02
CA ARG A 90 8.93 16.17 9.23
C ARG A 90 8.67 14.67 9.01
N THR A 91 7.86 14.32 8.03
CA THR A 91 7.54 12.93 7.70
C THR A 91 7.98 12.61 6.27
N ALA A 92 8.74 11.55 6.10
CA ALA A 92 9.02 10.97 4.78
C ALA A 92 8.02 9.84 4.48
N VAL A 93 7.60 9.74 3.22
CA VAL A 93 6.75 8.64 2.74
C VAL A 93 7.40 8.02 1.52
N LEU A 94 7.60 6.73 1.53
CA LEU A 94 8.19 5.97 0.42
C LEU A 94 7.43 4.66 0.18
N ASP A 95 7.43 4.19 -1.07
CA ASP A 95 6.84 2.91 -1.46
C ASP A 95 7.98 1.93 -1.82
N VAL A 96 7.90 0.70 -1.30
CA VAL A 96 8.83 -0.38 -1.65
C VAL A 96 8.87 -0.61 -3.16
N ALA A 97 7.71 -0.49 -3.83
CA ALA A 97 7.57 -0.68 -5.26
C ALA A 97 8.45 0.25 -6.10
N SER A 98 8.78 1.45 -5.60
CA SER A 98 9.58 2.44 -6.35
C SER A 98 11.04 2.03 -6.54
N ALA A 99 11.58 1.18 -5.65
CA ALA A 99 12.98 0.76 -5.67
C ALA A 99 13.17 -0.76 -5.72
N SER A 100 12.22 -1.53 -5.17
CA SER A 100 12.28 -2.99 -5.09
C SER A 100 11.02 -3.65 -5.67
N GLY A 101 10.34 -2.96 -6.61
CA GLY A 101 9.06 -3.34 -7.18
C GLY A 101 9.14 -4.41 -8.26
N ILE A 102 8.09 -5.24 -8.34
CA ILE A 102 7.94 -6.26 -9.37
C ILE A 102 7.76 -5.66 -10.78
N ALA A 103 7.21 -4.45 -10.86
CA ALA A 103 7.03 -3.72 -12.11
C ALA A 103 8.37 -3.25 -12.74
N LEU A 104 9.46 -3.24 -11.98
CA LEU A 104 10.80 -2.92 -12.48
C LEU A 104 11.44 -4.08 -13.24
N LEU A 105 10.84 -5.27 -13.18
CA LEU A 105 11.36 -6.50 -13.77
C LEU A 105 10.43 -7.01 -14.87
N ALA A 106 11.01 -7.36 -16.02
CA ALA A 106 10.30 -8.15 -17.02
C ALA A 106 9.93 -9.53 -16.42
N ALA A 107 8.88 -10.16 -16.96
CA ALA A 107 8.38 -11.42 -16.41
C ALA A 107 9.46 -12.53 -16.32
N HIS A 108 10.34 -12.59 -17.30
CA HIS A 108 11.44 -13.58 -17.39
C HIS A 108 12.64 -13.25 -16.49
N GLU A 109 12.69 -12.03 -15.91
CA GLU A 109 13.76 -11.62 -14.99
C GLU A 109 13.37 -11.86 -13.51
N ARG A 110 12.14 -12.24 -13.25
CA ARG A 110 11.63 -12.41 -11.89
C ARG A 110 12.21 -13.66 -11.26
N ASP A 111 13.00 -13.45 -10.23
CA ASP A 111 13.60 -14.51 -9.41
C ASP A 111 13.78 -14.02 -7.96
N PRO A 112 12.91 -14.41 -7.01
CA PRO A 112 13.01 -13.96 -5.63
C PRO A 112 14.19 -14.58 -4.87
N MET A 113 14.83 -15.61 -5.40
CA MET A 113 16.07 -16.13 -4.84
C MET A 113 17.22 -15.11 -4.98
N LEU A 114 17.20 -14.31 -6.04
CA LEU A 114 18.22 -13.29 -6.34
C LEU A 114 17.77 -11.85 -6.05
N ALA A 115 16.49 -11.58 -6.17
CA ALA A 115 15.93 -10.22 -6.02
C ALA A 115 16.13 -9.68 -4.60
N SER A 116 16.66 -8.46 -4.50
CA SER A 116 17.04 -7.82 -3.23
C SER A 116 16.24 -6.55 -2.94
N SER A 117 15.90 -6.37 -1.68
CA SER A 117 15.29 -5.15 -1.14
C SER A 117 16.29 -4.00 -0.89
N ARG A 118 17.53 -4.13 -1.35
CA ARG A 118 18.61 -3.16 -1.09
C ARG A 118 18.28 -1.75 -1.59
N GLY A 119 17.58 -1.63 -2.71
CA GLY A 119 17.15 -0.34 -3.26
C GLY A 119 16.24 0.44 -2.31
N THR A 120 15.26 -0.25 -1.72
CA THR A 120 14.39 0.34 -0.70
C THR A 120 15.19 0.82 0.52
N GLY A 121 16.18 0.04 0.97
CA GLY A 121 17.05 0.46 2.07
C GLY A 121 17.89 1.70 1.75
N LYS A 122 18.38 1.84 0.51
CA LYS A 122 19.07 3.04 0.05
C LYS A 122 18.13 4.25 -0.04
N LEU A 123 16.90 4.04 -0.51
CA LEU A 123 15.89 5.09 -0.55
C LEU A 123 15.52 5.56 0.87
N LEU A 124 15.35 4.60 1.81
CA LEU A 124 15.12 4.89 3.22
C LEU A 124 16.30 5.65 3.85
N SER A 125 17.55 5.25 3.56
CA SER A 125 18.74 6.00 4.03
C SER A 125 18.71 7.45 3.56
N ALA A 126 18.41 7.70 2.28
CA ALA A 126 18.29 9.05 1.74
C ALA A 126 17.17 9.86 2.40
N ALA A 127 16.05 9.23 2.75
CA ALA A 127 14.98 9.86 3.51
C ALA A 127 15.42 10.23 4.94
N LEU A 128 16.12 9.33 5.63
CA LEU A 128 16.68 9.56 6.98
C LEU A 128 17.68 10.71 7.01
N ASP A 129 18.49 10.87 5.96
CA ASP A 129 19.48 11.95 5.82
C ASP A 129 18.83 13.34 5.72
N THR A 130 17.53 13.44 5.40
CA THR A 130 16.80 14.72 5.41
C THR A 130 16.43 15.21 6.81
N GLY A 131 16.64 14.39 7.85
CA GLY A 131 16.40 14.77 9.24
C GLY A 131 14.93 14.66 9.67
N VAL A 132 14.13 13.81 9.03
CA VAL A 132 12.72 13.54 9.39
C VAL A 132 12.56 12.92 10.76
N ASP A 133 11.38 13.12 11.36
CA ASP A 133 10.98 12.51 12.65
C ASP A 133 10.26 11.18 12.47
N THR A 134 9.59 11.00 11.32
CA THR A 134 8.79 9.82 11.00
C THR A 134 9.07 9.38 9.56
N VAL A 135 9.09 8.07 9.33
CA VAL A 135 9.06 7.49 7.97
C VAL A 135 7.90 6.53 7.86
N ILE A 136 7.07 6.73 6.83
CA ILE A 136 6.00 5.83 6.43
C ILE A 136 6.50 5.04 5.22
N ILE A 137 6.35 3.71 5.28
CA ILE A 137 6.84 2.80 4.25
C ILE A 137 5.66 1.98 3.73
N GLY A 138 5.25 2.21 2.49
CA GLY A 138 4.24 1.41 1.80
C GLY A 138 4.83 0.08 1.35
N LEU A 139 4.23 -1.05 1.79
CA LEU A 139 4.79 -2.39 1.59
C LEU A 139 4.18 -3.17 0.40
N GLY A 140 3.51 -2.50 -0.53
CA GLY A 140 2.94 -3.16 -1.72
C GLY A 140 3.93 -3.36 -2.86
N GLY A 141 3.58 -4.25 -3.79
CA GLY A 141 4.21 -4.35 -5.12
C GLY A 141 5.65 -4.85 -5.18
N SER A 142 6.21 -5.48 -4.13
CA SER A 142 7.62 -5.93 -4.10
C SER A 142 7.92 -7.11 -5.02
N ALA A 143 9.16 -7.18 -5.53
CA ALA A 143 9.69 -8.31 -6.29
C ALA A 143 10.43 -9.34 -5.41
N THR A 144 10.68 -9.05 -4.14
CA THR A 144 11.63 -9.74 -3.27
C THR A 144 10.97 -10.71 -2.31
N ILE A 145 11.69 -11.75 -1.88
CA ILE A 145 11.40 -12.58 -0.71
C ILE A 145 12.74 -12.78 0.05
N ASP A 146 13.31 -11.67 0.49
CA ASP A 146 14.57 -11.64 1.22
C ASP A 146 14.42 -11.24 2.70
N GLY A 147 13.20 -11.24 3.23
CA GLY A 147 12.94 -10.84 4.60
C GLY A 147 13.31 -9.39 4.93
N GLY A 148 13.63 -8.58 3.93
CA GLY A 148 14.17 -7.24 4.10
C GLY A 148 15.69 -7.22 4.33
N ALA A 149 16.39 -8.33 4.10
CA ALA A 149 17.85 -8.42 4.32
C ALA A 149 18.63 -7.38 3.52
N GLY A 150 18.28 -7.17 2.25
CA GLY A 150 18.91 -6.13 1.44
C GLY A 150 18.69 -4.72 1.99
N LEU A 151 17.47 -4.43 2.46
CA LEU A 151 17.11 -3.17 3.10
C LEU A 151 17.93 -2.93 4.37
N LEU A 152 17.99 -3.93 5.24
CA LEU A 152 18.76 -3.87 6.49
C LEU A 152 20.25 -3.63 6.23
N ALA A 153 20.82 -4.39 5.28
CA ALA A 153 22.22 -4.21 4.89
C ALA A 153 22.52 -2.82 4.34
N ALA A 154 21.60 -2.22 3.57
CA ALA A 154 21.75 -0.85 3.07
C ALA A 154 21.71 0.22 4.16
N LEU A 155 21.07 -0.09 5.30
CA LEU A 155 21.01 0.76 6.49
C LEU A 155 22.16 0.51 7.48
N GLY A 156 23.14 -0.33 7.11
CA GLY A 156 24.32 -0.59 7.92
C GLY A 156 24.22 -1.76 8.90
N VAL A 157 23.12 -2.54 8.84
CA VAL A 157 23.05 -3.79 9.59
C VAL A 157 23.96 -4.83 8.95
N GLY A 158 24.90 -5.38 9.71
CA GLY A 158 25.75 -6.49 9.28
C GLY A 158 24.97 -7.81 9.28
N LEU A 159 24.73 -8.37 8.10
CA LEU A 159 24.17 -9.70 7.94
C LEU A 159 25.31 -10.63 7.51
N LEU A 160 25.85 -11.41 8.45
CA LEU A 160 27.13 -12.09 8.32
C LEU A 160 26.96 -13.60 8.38
N ASP A 161 27.77 -14.31 7.58
CA ASP A 161 27.90 -15.77 7.65
C ASP A 161 28.76 -16.21 8.85
N ASP A 162 29.00 -17.50 8.95
CA ASP A 162 29.77 -18.13 10.04
C ASP A 162 31.24 -17.70 10.11
N VAL A 163 31.81 -17.25 8.97
CA VAL A 163 33.19 -16.73 8.91
C VAL A 163 33.24 -15.18 9.01
N GLY A 164 32.07 -14.52 9.17
CA GLY A 164 31.99 -13.07 9.34
C GLY A 164 31.95 -12.29 8.02
N THR A 165 31.72 -12.93 6.89
CA THR A 165 31.55 -12.31 5.57
C THR A 165 30.08 -11.93 5.36
N PRO A 166 29.78 -10.76 4.75
CA PRO A 166 28.41 -10.40 4.40
C PRO A 166 27.76 -11.46 3.49
N ILE A 167 26.53 -11.87 3.80
CA ILE A 167 25.77 -12.80 2.95
C ILE A 167 25.48 -12.21 1.57
N THR A 168 25.23 -13.08 0.59
CA THR A 168 24.80 -12.66 -0.75
C THR A 168 23.41 -12.04 -0.72
N ALA A 169 23.09 -11.21 -1.72
CA ALA A 169 21.76 -10.60 -1.87
C ALA A 169 20.70 -11.65 -2.24
N GLY A 170 19.42 -11.27 -2.01
CA GLY A 170 18.25 -12.10 -2.34
C GLY A 170 17.90 -13.11 -1.26
N GLY A 171 16.77 -13.81 -1.48
CA GLY A 171 16.25 -14.79 -0.51
C GLY A 171 17.16 -15.99 -0.29
N ALA A 172 17.95 -16.40 -1.31
CA ALA A 172 18.93 -17.48 -1.20
C ALA A 172 20.05 -17.15 -0.20
N GLY A 173 20.44 -15.87 -0.09
CA GLY A 173 21.51 -15.47 0.82
C GLY A 173 21.22 -15.75 2.30
N LEU A 174 19.96 -15.78 2.69
CA LEU A 174 19.52 -16.01 4.07
C LEU A 174 19.93 -17.40 4.60
N ALA A 175 20.09 -18.40 3.72
CA ALA A 175 20.54 -19.74 4.10
C ALA A 175 21.89 -19.75 4.81
N ARG A 176 22.75 -18.77 4.51
CA ARG A 176 24.10 -18.68 5.08
C ARG A 176 24.20 -17.70 6.25
N LEU A 177 23.11 -17.01 6.61
CA LEU A 177 23.12 -16.04 7.68
C LEU A 177 23.43 -16.71 9.03
N SER A 178 24.39 -16.22 9.75
CA SER A 178 24.79 -16.73 11.07
C SER A 178 24.69 -15.66 12.16
N ARG A 179 24.85 -14.38 11.80
CA ARG A 179 24.84 -13.29 12.76
C ARG A 179 24.24 -12.03 12.18
N ILE A 180 23.42 -11.35 13.00
CA ILE A 180 22.89 -10.00 12.75
C ILE A 180 23.66 -9.03 13.66
N ASP A 181 24.30 -8.02 13.07
CA ASP A 181 25.10 -7.02 13.78
C ASP A 181 24.54 -5.61 13.51
N SER A 182 23.89 -5.03 14.51
CA SER A 182 23.26 -3.71 14.44
C SER A 182 24.18 -2.55 14.85
N SER A 183 25.47 -2.83 15.14
CA SER A 183 26.40 -1.83 15.70
C SER A 183 26.71 -0.65 14.76
N ARG A 184 26.49 -0.81 13.44
CA ARG A 184 26.75 0.20 12.40
C ARG A 184 25.49 0.70 11.71
N MET A 185 24.33 0.51 12.36
CA MET A 185 23.07 1.02 11.81
C MET A 185 23.13 2.55 11.61
N HIS A 186 22.36 3.00 10.61
CA HIS A 186 22.18 4.43 10.32
C HIS A 186 21.79 5.19 11.60
N PRO A 187 22.52 6.25 12.01
CA PRO A 187 22.34 6.89 13.33
C PRO A 187 20.92 7.44 13.55
N ALA A 188 20.26 7.92 12.49
CA ALA A 188 18.91 8.46 12.61
C ALA A 188 17.87 7.41 13.05
N LEU A 189 18.10 6.11 12.85
CA LEU A 189 17.19 5.04 13.26
C LEU A 189 16.93 4.97 14.77
N SER A 190 17.84 5.52 15.59
CA SER A 190 17.65 5.57 17.04
C SER A 190 16.58 6.57 17.50
N ARG A 191 16.17 7.50 16.65
CA ARG A 191 15.25 8.60 16.99
C ARG A 191 14.02 8.70 16.07
N VAL A 192 14.10 8.13 14.86
CA VAL A 192 13.03 8.20 13.88
C VAL A 192 11.99 7.11 14.16
N ARG A 193 10.71 7.47 14.04
CA ARG A 193 9.60 6.51 14.09
C ARG A 193 9.41 5.90 12.71
N LEU A 194 9.49 4.58 12.61
CA LEU A 194 9.21 3.83 11.39
C LEU A 194 7.79 3.25 11.46
N ARG A 195 6.94 3.57 10.49
CA ARG A 195 5.58 3.04 10.34
C ARG A 195 5.48 2.32 9.01
N ALA A 196 5.20 1.03 9.02
CA ALA A 196 5.04 0.22 7.82
C ALA A 196 3.55 0.05 7.52
N ALA A 197 3.11 0.56 6.37
CA ALA A 197 1.75 0.47 5.88
C ALA A 197 1.56 -0.87 5.14
N CYS A 198 0.78 -1.77 5.73
CA CYS A 198 0.57 -3.13 5.24
C CYS A 198 -0.82 -3.26 4.61
N ASP A 199 -0.90 -3.80 3.39
CA ASP A 199 -2.14 -4.10 2.66
C ASP A 199 -2.62 -5.55 2.82
N VAL A 200 -1.82 -6.38 3.50
CA VAL A 200 -2.08 -7.79 3.76
C VAL A 200 -1.81 -8.12 5.23
N ASP A 201 -2.49 -9.14 5.73
CA ASP A 201 -2.38 -9.64 7.10
C ASP A 201 -1.53 -10.93 7.22
N SER A 202 -0.90 -11.37 6.12
CA SER A 202 -0.13 -12.62 6.05
C SER A 202 0.98 -12.66 7.09
N ALA A 203 1.09 -13.78 7.82
CA ALA A 203 2.26 -14.07 8.64
C ALA A 203 3.52 -14.26 7.78
N LEU A 204 4.70 -14.27 8.39
CA LEU A 204 5.95 -14.48 7.68
C LEU A 204 6.01 -15.89 7.09
N LEU A 205 5.60 -16.90 7.86
CA LEU A 205 5.76 -18.32 7.58
C LEU A 205 4.42 -19.06 7.45
N GLY A 206 4.49 -20.28 6.91
CA GLY A 206 3.37 -21.19 6.79
C GLY A 206 2.69 -21.14 5.43
N PRO A 207 1.61 -21.93 5.22
CA PRO A 207 0.93 -22.07 3.92
C PRO A 207 0.37 -20.75 3.35
N HIS A 208 0.11 -19.78 4.22
CA HIS A 208 -0.33 -18.43 3.88
C HIS A 208 0.74 -17.38 4.18
N GLY A 209 1.99 -17.82 4.31
CA GLY A 209 3.15 -16.96 4.56
C GLY A 209 3.73 -16.35 3.30
N ALA A 210 4.80 -15.56 3.50
CA ALA A 210 5.42 -14.76 2.43
C ALA A 210 5.85 -15.58 1.22
N ALA A 211 6.52 -16.73 1.43
CA ALA A 211 7.05 -17.54 0.35
C ALA A 211 5.94 -18.24 -0.45
N TYR A 212 5.02 -18.91 0.24
CA TYR A 212 3.95 -19.69 -0.41
C TYR A 212 2.92 -18.80 -1.10
N LEU A 213 2.52 -17.70 -0.46
CA LEU A 213 1.47 -16.82 -1.01
C LEU A 213 1.97 -15.96 -2.17
N PHE A 214 3.19 -15.42 -2.07
CA PHE A 214 3.69 -14.43 -3.00
C PHE A 214 4.83 -14.92 -3.91
N GLY A 215 5.47 -16.06 -3.59
CA GLY A 215 6.59 -16.61 -4.37
C GLY A 215 6.26 -16.89 -5.83
N PRO A 216 5.16 -17.60 -6.14
CA PRO A 216 4.82 -17.93 -7.52
C PRO A 216 4.67 -16.71 -8.43
N GLN A 217 3.98 -15.66 -8.01
CA GLN A 217 3.83 -14.43 -8.81
C GLN A 217 5.14 -13.65 -9.00
N LYS A 218 6.14 -13.90 -8.14
CA LYS A 218 7.48 -13.32 -8.20
C LYS A 218 8.48 -14.19 -8.95
N GLY A 219 8.02 -15.30 -9.55
CA GLY A 219 8.81 -16.18 -10.42
C GLY A 219 9.44 -17.38 -9.71
N ALA A 220 9.10 -17.66 -8.45
CA ALA A 220 9.60 -18.82 -7.73
C ALA A 220 8.98 -20.13 -8.26
N SER A 221 9.82 -21.14 -8.53
CA SER A 221 9.35 -22.53 -8.70
C SER A 221 8.86 -23.10 -7.37
N PRO A 222 8.12 -24.23 -7.37
CA PRO A 222 7.72 -24.88 -6.12
C PRO A 222 8.90 -25.23 -5.20
N GLU A 223 10.03 -25.62 -5.76
CA GLU A 223 11.26 -25.93 -5.03
C GLU A 223 11.86 -24.65 -4.41
N ALA A 224 11.90 -23.56 -5.18
CA ALA A 224 12.36 -22.26 -4.69
C ALA A 224 11.45 -21.70 -3.60
N VAL A 225 10.12 -21.90 -3.69
CA VAL A 225 9.19 -21.52 -2.62
C VAL A 225 9.51 -22.23 -1.33
N PHE A 226 9.76 -23.56 -1.40
CA PHE A 226 10.13 -24.34 -0.22
C PHE A 226 11.45 -23.88 0.40
N GLU A 227 12.48 -23.62 -0.43
CA GLU A 227 13.77 -23.12 0.04
C GLU A 227 13.64 -21.72 0.67
N LEU A 228 12.87 -20.80 0.05
CA LEU A 228 12.62 -19.48 0.59
C LEU A 228 11.90 -19.53 1.93
N GLU A 229 10.93 -20.44 2.10
CA GLU A 229 10.25 -20.64 3.38
C GLU A 229 11.23 -21.04 4.49
N GLN A 230 12.14 -21.99 4.21
CA GLN A 230 13.17 -22.40 5.17
C GLN A 230 14.15 -21.27 5.48
N ASN A 231 14.53 -20.51 4.48
CA ASN A 231 15.44 -19.38 4.62
C ASN A 231 14.83 -18.26 5.47
N LEU A 232 13.52 -17.96 5.28
CA LEU A 232 12.79 -17.02 6.12
C LEU A 232 12.61 -17.53 7.55
N ALA A 233 12.37 -18.83 7.74
CA ALA A 233 12.31 -19.43 9.08
C ALA A 233 13.65 -19.30 9.82
N HIS A 234 14.75 -19.59 9.16
CA HIS A 234 16.09 -19.41 9.70
C HIS A 234 16.37 -17.93 10.05
N PHE A 235 15.98 -17.00 9.18
CA PHE A 235 16.12 -15.57 9.45
C PHE A 235 15.29 -15.14 10.66
N ALA A 236 14.06 -15.61 10.79
CA ALA A 236 13.19 -15.32 11.94
C ALA A 236 13.81 -15.80 13.27
N GLU A 237 14.42 -16.99 13.31
CA GLU A 237 15.14 -17.48 14.47
C GLU A 237 16.30 -16.57 14.88
N LEU A 238 17.06 -16.08 13.89
CA LEU A 238 18.19 -15.18 14.16
C LEU A 238 17.72 -13.80 14.63
N ILE A 239 16.62 -13.29 14.09
CA ILE A 239 15.98 -12.06 14.61
C ILE A 239 15.60 -12.25 16.07
N GLU A 240 14.88 -13.33 16.41
CA GLU A 240 14.45 -13.59 17.78
C GLU A 240 15.63 -13.70 18.73
N ARG A 241 16.68 -14.45 18.37
CA ARG A 241 17.92 -14.59 19.18
C ARG A 241 18.62 -13.25 19.41
N THR A 242 18.61 -12.36 18.39
CA THR A 242 19.36 -11.10 18.45
C THR A 242 18.58 -9.98 19.16
N THR A 243 17.26 -9.93 18.96
CA THR A 243 16.42 -8.79 19.38
C THR A 243 15.39 -9.16 20.44
N GLY A 244 15.14 -10.45 20.68
CA GLY A 244 14.07 -10.95 21.51
C GLY A 244 12.66 -10.86 20.90
N ARG A 245 12.55 -10.48 19.61
CA ARG A 245 11.26 -10.33 18.93
C ARG A 245 10.99 -11.53 18.02
N ASP A 246 9.91 -12.28 18.31
CA ASP A 246 9.42 -13.32 17.40
C ASP A 246 8.59 -12.66 16.27
N VAL A 247 9.01 -12.87 15.03
CA VAL A 247 8.36 -12.32 13.82
C VAL A 247 7.52 -13.35 13.05
N ARG A 248 7.55 -14.64 13.46
CA ARG A 248 6.96 -15.76 12.68
C ARG A 248 5.46 -15.64 12.49
N ASN A 249 4.75 -15.27 13.59
CA ASN A 249 3.30 -15.23 13.66
C ASN A 249 2.73 -13.79 13.81
N VAL A 250 3.57 -12.78 13.61
CA VAL A 250 3.10 -11.39 13.66
C VAL A 250 2.26 -11.12 12.41
N ALA A 251 1.08 -10.57 12.60
CA ALA A 251 0.22 -10.18 11.49
C ALA A 251 0.96 -9.19 10.58
N SER A 252 0.83 -9.36 9.29
CA SER A 252 1.51 -8.57 8.25
C SER A 252 3.04 -8.79 8.15
N ALA A 253 3.66 -9.62 8.97
CA ALA A 253 5.12 -9.86 8.88
C ALA A 253 5.56 -10.43 7.53
N GLY A 254 4.65 -11.11 6.81
CA GLY A 254 4.89 -11.62 5.44
C GLY A 254 4.80 -10.56 4.34
N ALA A 255 4.32 -9.36 4.66
CA ALA A 255 4.14 -8.30 3.66
C ALA A 255 5.48 -7.96 2.98
N ALA A 256 5.38 -7.67 1.67
CA ALA A 256 6.53 -7.37 0.82
C ALA A 256 7.62 -8.45 0.83
N GLY A 257 7.23 -9.75 0.94
CA GLY A 257 8.20 -10.85 0.98
C GLY A 257 9.06 -10.88 2.25
N GLY A 258 8.45 -10.49 3.37
CA GLY A 258 9.07 -10.46 4.68
C GLY A 258 9.85 -9.17 4.99
N ILE A 259 9.82 -8.14 4.12
CA ILE A 259 10.39 -6.81 4.45
C ILE A 259 9.78 -6.32 5.76
N ALA A 260 8.47 -6.53 5.98
CA ALA A 260 7.79 -6.20 7.23
C ALA A 260 8.44 -6.87 8.45
N ALA A 261 8.80 -8.15 8.34
CA ALA A 261 9.48 -8.87 9.42
C ALA A 261 10.86 -8.26 9.76
N GLY A 262 11.64 -7.90 8.75
CA GLY A 262 12.93 -7.21 8.93
C GLY A 262 12.76 -5.83 9.60
N LEU A 263 11.80 -5.04 9.14
CA LEU A 263 11.49 -3.72 9.68
C LEU A 263 11.02 -3.81 11.15
N PHE A 264 10.08 -4.69 11.44
CA PHE A 264 9.58 -4.88 12.80
C PHE A 264 10.62 -5.51 13.71
N GLY A 265 11.20 -6.66 13.28
CA GLY A 265 12.06 -7.49 14.11
C GLY A 265 13.41 -6.82 14.43
N VAL A 266 14.04 -6.19 13.43
CA VAL A 266 15.38 -5.60 13.59
C VAL A 266 15.31 -4.11 13.90
N LEU A 267 14.48 -3.34 13.17
CA LEU A 267 14.44 -1.87 13.30
C LEU A 267 13.35 -1.37 14.25
N GLY A 268 12.44 -2.23 14.74
CA GLY A 268 11.38 -1.84 15.67
C GLY A 268 10.26 -1.01 15.04
N ALA A 269 10.04 -1.11 13.73
CA ALA A 269 8.94 -0.44 13.06
C ALA A 269 7.57 -0.94 13.55
N SER A 270 6.55 -0.09 13.58
CA SER A 270 5.16 -0.53 13.72
C SER A 270 4.65 -1.09 12.38
N LEU A 271 3.91 -2.21 12.44
CA LEU A 271 3.16 -2.75 11.30
C LEU A 271 1.71 -2.33 11.45
N GLU A 272 1.18 -1.57 10.52
CA GLU A 272 -0.14 -0.96 10.61
C GLU A 272 -0.98 -1.27 9.38
N PRO A 273 -2.32 -1.46 9.50
CA PRO A 273 -3.18 -1.54 8.32
C PRO A 273 -3.01 -0.28 7.47
N GLY A 274 -2.59 -0.45 6.21
CA GLY A 274 -2.19 0.65 5.36
C GLY A 274 -3.31 1.66 5.14
N VAL A 275 -4.54 1.19 4.95
CA VAL A 275 -5.69 2.07 4.76
C VAL A 275 -5.96 2.94 5.99
N ASP A 276 -5.83 2.40 7.21
CA ASP A 276 -6.06 3.17 8.42
C ASP A 276 -4.98 4.24 8.61
N LEU A 277 -3.71 3.88 8.36
CA LEU A 277 -2.60 4.82 8.40
C LEU A 277 -2.79 5.97 7.38
N VAL A 278 -3.18 5.64 6.16
CA VAL A 278 -3.43 6.64 5.12
C VAL A 278 -4.61 7.54 5.48
N LEU A 279 -5.72 6.97 5.96
CA LEU A 279 -6.90 7.76 6.37
C LEU A 279 -6.58 8.69 7.56
N GLU A 280 -5.75 8.23 8.51
CA GLU A 280 -5.23 9.08 9.60
C GLU A 280 -4.44 10.27 9.04
N MET A 281 -3.46 10.00 8.16
CA MET A 281 -2.61 11.03 7.56
C MET A 281 -3.36 12.02 6.66
N LEU A 282 -4.52 11.63 6.14
CA LEU A 282 -5.40 12.46 5.32
C LEU A 282 -6.38 13.30 6.16
N ASP A 283 -6.33 13.25 7.49
CA ASP A 283 -7.33 13.85 8.38
C ASP A 283 -8.77 13.49 7.95
N PHE A 284 -8.96 12.19 7.60
CA PHE A 284 -10.21 11.73 7.01
C PHE A 284 -11.40 11.91 7.96
N ASP A 285 -11.18 11.77 9.26
CA ASP A 285 -12.21 12.02 10.27
C ASP A 285 -12.72 13.47 10.23
N GLN A 286 -11.83 14.43 10.00
CA GLN A 286 -12.21 15.84 9.79
C GLN A 286 -12.98 16.03 8.49
N ALA A 287 -12.59 15.35 7.41
CA ALA A 287 -13.29 15.43 6.13
C ALA A 287 -14.73 14.89 6.22
N LEU A 288 -14.98 13.92 7.10
CA LEU A 288 -16.32 13.36 7.35
C LEU A 288 -17.24 14.31 8.16
N GLN A 289 -16.69 15.31 8.84
CA GLN A 289 -17.51 16.23 9.64
C GLN A 289 -18.44 17.05 8.75
N GLY A 290 -19.75 16.84 8.91
CA GLY A 290 -20.80 17.50 8.12
C GLY A 290 -20.88 17.02 6.67
N ALA A 291 -20.23 15.90 6.32
CA ALA A 291 -20.43 15.25 5.03
C ALA A 291 -21.80 14.55 4.99
N ASP A 292 -22.44 14.59 3.82
CA ASP A 292 -23.73 13.95 3.56
C ASP A 292 -23.56 12.60 2.89
N LEU A 293 -22.45 12.40 2.17
CA LEU A 293 -22.14 11.17 1.43
C LEU A 293 -20.63 11.02 1.27
N VAL A 294 -20.16 9.78 1.25
CA VAL A 294 -18.83 9.41 0.76
C VAL A 294 -18.99 8.63 -0.54
N ILE A 295 -18.18 8.97 -1.55
CA ILE A 295 -18.01 8.15 -2.75
C ILE A 295 -16.59 7.61 -2.74
N THR A 296 -16.46 6.28 -2.75
CA THR A 296 -15.19 5.59 -2.93
C THR A 296 -15.17 4.80 -4.24
N ALA A 297 -14.00 4.37 -4.71
CA ALA A 297 -13.88 3.54 -5.89
C ALA A 297 -12.68 2.61 -5.82
N GLU A 298 -12.75 1.50 -6.58
CA GLU A 298 -11.66 0.55 -6.78
C GLU A 298 -11.75 -0.11 -8.16
N GLY A 299 -10.63 -0.65 -8.67
CA GLY A 299 -10.62 -1.34 -9.96
C GLY A 299 -11.48 -2.59 -9.98
N PHE A 300 -11.45 -3.40 -8.92
CA PHE A 300 -12.22 -4.63 -8.81
C PHE A 300 -12.58 -4.92 -7.35
N LEU A 301 -13.87 -5.10 -7.06
CA LEU A 301 -14.36 -5.49 -5.75
C LEU A 301 -14.53 -7.01 -5.68
N ASP A 302 -13.79 -7.64 -4.77
CA ASP A 302 -13.81 -9.07 -4.49
C ASP A 302 -13.84 -9.34 -2.97
N ARG A 303 -13.77 -10.60 -2.56
CA ARG A 303 -13.72 -10.95 -1.13
C ARG A 303 -12.45 -10.46 -0.42
N GLN A 304 -11.36 -10.18 -1.15
CA GLN A 304 -10.17 -9.57 -0.57
C GLN A 304 -10.41 -8.09 -0.26
N SER A 305 -11.27 -7.42 -1.02
CA SER A 305 -11.68 -6.02 -0.76
C SER A 305 -12.40 -5.85 0.59
N LEU A 306 -12.95 -6.95 1.15
CA LEU A 306 -13.54 -6.98 2.50
C LEU A 306 -12.50 -7.08 3.64
N ARG A 307 -11.22 -7.26 3.31
CA ARG A 307 -10.14 -7.42 4.28
C ARG A 307 -9.17 -6.24 4.24
N ASN A 308 -9.48 -5.20 5.02
CA ASN A 308 -8.59 -4.04 5.23
C ASN A 308 -8.10 -3.30 3.96
N LYS A 309 -8.78 -3.43 2.80
CA LYS A 309 -8.48 -2.67 1.59
C LYS A 309 -9.15 -1.31 1.56
N GLY A 310 -8.76 -0.48 0.60
CA GLY A 310 -9.13 0.91 0.48
C GLY A 310 -10.61 1.22 0.72
N PRO A 311 -11.55 0.75 -0.12
CA PRO A 311 -12.98 1.05 0.04
C PRO A 311 -13.56 0.57 1.37
N TYR A 312 -13.20 -0.64 1.84
CA TYR A 312 -13.68 -1.17 3.11
C TYR A 312 -13.23 -0.31 4.31
N GLY A 313 -11.98 0.14 4.31
CA GLY A 313 -11.49 1.08 5.32
C GLY A 313 -12.27 2.38 5.33
N VAL A 314 -12.57 2.94 4.13
CA VAL A 314 -13.42 4.14 3.99
C VAL A 314 -14.80 3.91 4.58
N GLY A 315 -15.45 2.77 4.25
CA GLY A 315 -16.76 2.41 4.79
C GLY A 315 -16.77 2.36 6.31
N ARG A 316 -15.79 1.68 6.89
CA ARG A 316 -15.64 1.54 8.34
C ARG A 316 -15.44 2.89 9.07
N TRP A 317 -14.64 3.80 8.50
CA TRP A 317 -14.45 5.13 9.06
C TRP A 317 -15.70 6.00 8.92
N ALA A 318 -16.36 5.99 7.76
CA ALA A 318 -17.58 6.73 7.51
C ALA A 318 -18.73 6.30 8.45
N LYS A 319 -18.87 4.99 8.68
CA LYS A 319 -19.85 4.43 9.63
C LYS A 319 -19.72 4.99 11.04
N ARG A 320 -18.49 5.21 11.53
CA ARG A 320 -18.25 5.81 12.87
C ARG A 320 -18.86 7.19 13.00
N ARG A 321 -19.04 7.91 11.88
CA ARG A 321 -19.65 9.24 11.79
C ARG A 321 -21.09 9.22 11.26
N GLY A 322 -21.65 8.05 10.97
CA GLY A 322 -22.99 7.89 10.42
C GLY A 322 -23.13 8.43 9.00
N VAL A 323 -22.03 8.56 8.24
CA VAL A 323 -22.05 9.05 6.86
C VAL A 323 -22.23 7.87 5.91
N PRO A 324 -23.25 7.89 5.02
CA PRO A 324 -23.47 6.83 4.04
C PRO A 324 -22.35 6.78 3.02
N VAL A 325 -22.05 5.58 2.50
CA VAL A 325 -20.97 5.34 1.53
C VAL A 325 -21.51 4.65 0.28
N ILE A 326 -21.10 5.13 -0.89
CA ILE A 326 -21.30 4.46 -2.18
C ILE A 326 -19.95 4.06 -2.74
N ALA A 327 -19.84 2.79 -3.20
CA ALA A 327 -18.67 2.32 -3.90
C ALA A 327 -18.92 2.20 -5.41
N LEU A 328 -17.96 2.67 -6.20
CA LEU A 328 -17.93 2.51 -7.65
C LEU A 328 -16.76 1.59 -8.03
N ALA A 329 -17.01 0.59 -8.86
CA ALA A 329 -15.99 -0.40 -9.21
C ALA A 329 -15.89 -0.61 -10.72
N GLY A 330 -14.67 -0.85 -11.22
CA GLY A 330 -14.47 -1.31 -12.60
C GLY A 330 -15.14 -2.65 -12.86
N GLY A 331 -15.04 -3.58 -11.91
CA GLY A 331 -15.74 -4.86 -11.88
C GLY A 331 -16.11 -5.25 -10.46
N ILE A 332 -17.07 -6.17 -10.33
CA ILE A 332 -17.53 -6.75 -9.06
C ILE A 332 -17.54 -8.25 -9.25
N ALA A 333 -16.93 -9.01 -8.34
CA ALA A 333 -16.90 -10.47 -8.41
C ALA A 333 -18.32 -11.06 -8.25
N ASP A 334 -18.59 -12.16 -8.94
CA ASP A 334 -19.92 -12.79 -8.96
C ASP A 334 -20.38 -13.29 -7.57
N ASP A 335 -19.43 -13.58 -6.69
CA ASP A 335 -19.66 -14.05 -5.31
C ASP A 335 -19.70 -12.91 -4.28
N VAL A 336 -19.75 -11.65 -4.74
CA VAL A 336 -19.81 -10.44 -3.92
C VAL A 336 -21.04 -9.63 -4.24
N GLY A 337 -21.80 -9.29 -3.21
CA GLY A 337 -23.02 -8.50 -3.33
C GLY A 337 -23.11 -7.37 -2.29
N PRO A 338 -24.16 -6.54 -2.35
CA PRO A 338 -24.35 -5.45 -1.40
C PRO A 338 -24.38 -5.90 0.08
N GLY A 339 -24.85 -7.13 0.35
CA GLY A 339 -24.90 -7.69 1.69
C GLY A 339 -23.52 -7.96 2.32
N ASP A 340 -22.49 -8.10 1.50
CA ASP A 340 -21.10 -8.29 1.97
C ASP A 340 -20.47 -6.97 2.41
N PHE A 341 -21.07 -5.82 2.06
CA PHE A 341 -20.62 -4.48 2.42
C PHE A 341 -21.67 -3.75 3.29
N PRO A 342 -21.87 -4.17 4.54
CA PRO A 342 -22.95 -3.64 5.39
C PRO A 342 -22.79 -2.15 5.74
N ASP A 343 -21.62 -1.60 5.50
CA ASP A 343 -21.30 -0.19 5.75
C ASP A 343 -21.56 0.69 4.52
N PHE A 344 -22.02 0.10 3.39
CA PHE A 344 -22.28 0.82 2.14
C PHE A 344 -23.79 0.84 1.86
N VAL A 345 -24.26 1.98 1.37
CA VAL A 345 -25.64 2.12 0.89
C VAL A 345 -25.83 1.64 -0.55
N GLY A 346 -24.73 1.41 -1.27
CA GLY A 346 -24.72 0.81 -2.59
C GLY A 346 -23.34 0.57 -3.15
N ILE A 347 -23.23 -0.47 -3.98
CA ILE A 347 -22.06 -0.78 -4.80
C ILE A 347 -22.47 -0.85 -6.26
N PHE A 348 -21.72 -0.21 -7.16
CA PHE A 348 -22.10 -0.10 -8.57
C PHE A 348 -20.89 -0.35 -9.46
N SER A 349 -21.09 -1.12 -10.56
CA SER A 349 -20.10 -1.17 -11.63
C SER A 349 -20.16 0.11 -12.48
N ILE A 350 -19.00 0.61 -12.89
CA ILE A 350 -18.90 1.73 -13.83
C ILE A 350 -19.14 1.29 -15.29
N CYS A 351 -19.11 -0.01 -15.57
CA CYS A 351 -19.32 -0.55 -16.91
C CYS A 351 -20.83 -0.57 -17.25
N ARG A 352 -21.23 0.26 -18.20
CA ARG A 352 -22.65 0.44 -18.63
C ARG A 352 -23.17 -0.65 -19.55
N ARG A 353 -22.29 -1.42 -20.20
CA ARG A 353 -22.58 -2.52 -21.12
C ARG A 353 -21.47 -3.54 -21.05
N PRO A 354 -21.66 -4.74 -21.59
CA PRO A 354 -20.56 -5.66 -21.82
C PRO A 354 -19.47 -4.98 -22.66
N MET A 355 -18.22 -5.04 -22.21
CA MET A 355 -17.04 -4.50 -22.89
C MET A 355 -15.81 -5.30 -22.53
N THR A 356 -14.75 -5.20 -23.34
CA THR A 356 -13.47 -5.85 -23.01
C THR A 356 -12.76 -5.12 -21.87
N LEU A 357 -11.88 -5.84 -21.16
CA LEU A 357 -11.05 -5.23 -20.12
C LEU A 357 -10.22 -4.06 -20.67
N GLU A 358 -9.70 -4.22 -21.88
CA GLU A 358 -8.92 -3.17 -22.55
C GLU A 358 -9.77 -1.90 -22.78
N GLU A 359 -10.99 -2.05 -23.33
CA GLU A 359 -11.90 -0.90 -23.52
C GLU A 359 -12.26 -0.25 -22.19
N ALA A 360 -12.60 -1.06 -21.17
CA ALA A 360 -12.93 -0.56 -19.84
C ALA A 360 -11.77 0.22 -19.21
N THR A 361 -10.53 -0.28 -19.35
CA THR A 361 -9.32 0.35 -18.83
C THR A 361 -9.03 1.67 -19.53
N GLN A 362 -9.11 1.72 -20.87
CA GLN A 362 -8.86 2.94 -21.66
C GLN A 362 -9.89 4.05 -21.36
N ARG A 363 -11.13 3.68 -21.06
CA ARG A 363 -12.23 4.61 -20.83
C ARG A 363 -12.58 4.78 -19.34
N ALA A 364 -11.77 4.29 -18.43
CA ALA A 364 -12.10 4.23 -17.01
C ALA A 364 -12.50 5.59 -16.42
N ALA A 365 -11.82 6.68 -16.80
CA ALA A 365 -12.14 8.03 -16.31
C ALA A 365 -13.54 8.49 -16.78
N GLU A 366 -13.89 8.29 -18.05
CA GLU A 366 -15.20 8.61 -18.63
C GLU A 366 -16.32 7.79 -17.97
N LEU A 367 -16.07 6.48 -17.81
CA LEU A 367 -17.02 5.57 -17.19
C LEU A 367 -17.28 5.93 -15.72
N LEU A 368 -16.22 6.25 -14.97
CA LEU A 368 -16.31 6.64 -13.57
C LEU A 368 -17.04 7.96 -13.38
N GLU A 369 -16.75 8.98 -14.22
CA GLU A 369 -17.44 10.25 -14.25
C GLU A 369 -18.95 10.07 -14.47
N SER A 370 -19.30 9.30 -15.51
CA SER A 370 -20.69 9.07 -15.90
C SER A 370 -21.49 8.20 -14.90
N ALA A 371 -20.82 7.19 -14.27
CA ALA A 371 -21.45 6.41 -13.21
C ALA A 371 -21.69 7.29 -11.97
N THR A 372 -20.74 8.15 -11.63
CA THR A 372 -20.89 9.11 -10.51
C THR A 372 -22.08 10.05 -10.72
N GLU A 373 -22.19 10.66 -11.92
CA GLU A 373 -23.32 11.51 -12.25
C GLU A 373 -24.65 10.77 -12.06
N SER A 374 -24.76 9.57 -12.62
CA SER A 374 -26.01 8.80 -12.59
C SER A 374 -26.42 8.42 -11.17
N VAL A 375 -25.45 7.92 -10.38
CA VAL A 375 -25.68 7.49 -8.99
C VAL A 375 -26.06 8.69 -8.11
N LEU A 376 -25.36 9.83 -8.26
CA LEU A 376 -25.67 11.02 -7.49
C LEU A 376 -27.01 11.63 -7.84
N ARG A 377 -27.41 11.64 -9.11
CA ARG A 377 -28.77 12.09 -9.48
C ARG A 377 -29.84 11.26 -8.80
N ALA A 378 -29.68 9.94 -8.76
CA ALA A 378 -30.62 9.04 -8.08
C ALA A 378 -30.61 9.27 -6.55
N TRP A 379 -29.43 9.38 -5.94
CA TRP A 379 -29.29 9.60 -4.50
C TRP A 379 -29.89 10.95 -4.06
N LEU A 380 -29.64 12.04 -4.81
CA LEU A 380 -30.17 13.36 -4.54
C LEU A 380 -31.70 13.41 -4.59
N CYS A 381 -32.36 12.64 -5.46
CA CYS A 381 -33.80 12.55 -5.51
C CYS A 381 -34.42 12.04 -4.20
N GLY A 382 -33.80 11.04 -3.55
CA GLY A 382 -34.22 10.52 -2.25
C GLY A 382 -33.79 11.40 -1.08
N TYR A 383 -32.64 12.03 -1.16
CA TYR A 383 -32.10 12.88 -0.10
C TYR A 383 -32.86 14.19 0.09
N ARG A 384 -33.44 14.75 -0.97
CA ARG A 384 -34.19 16.05 -0.96
C ARG A 384 -35.67 15.87 -0.62
N GLN A 385 -36.19 14.65 -0.46
CA GLN A 385 -37.54 14.38 0.01
C GLN A 385 -37.61 14.35 1.54
#